data_084be0a195ef7c48069229d6951e24b3
#
_entry.id   084be0a195ef7c48069229d6951e24b3
#
_cell.length_a   1.000
_cell.length_b   1.000
_cell.length_c   1.000
_cell.angle_alpha   90.00
_cell.angle_beta   90.00
_cell.angle_gamma   90.00
#
_symmetry.space_group_name_H-M   'P 1'
#
loop_
_entity.id
_entity.type
_entity.pdbx_description
1 polymer ?
#
loop_
_entity_poly.entity_id
_entity_poly.type
_entity_poly.pdbx_seq_one_letter_code
_entity_poly.pdbx_strand_id
1 'polypeptide(L)' 'MIKVLEHGIRKVTCPNCKAKLQYEQEDIQEKIIPAILGEDEKYSFIICPDCGNEVILTPIKR' A
#
# COMPACT_ATOMS: atom_id res chain seq x y z
N MET A 1 26.72 -6.58 10.95
CA MET A 1 26.48 -5.63 9.87
C MET A 1 25.23 -5.99 9.10
N ILE A 2 24.33 -5.04 8.96
CA ILE A 2 23.08 -5.26 8.29
C ILE A 2 23.22 -4.89 6.83
N LYS A 3 22.79 -5.78 5.96
CA LYS A 3 22.82 -5.55 4.54
C LYS A 3 21.43 -5.67 3.96
N VAL A 4 21.14 -4.83 2.99
CA VAL A 4 19.92 -4.98 2.22
C VAL A 4 20.24 -5.88 1.03
N LEU A 5 19.81 -7.12 1.11
CA LEU A 5 20.09 -8.08 0.06
C LEU A 5 19.26 -7.81 -1.18
N GLU A 6 18.03 -7.40 -0.94
CA GLU A 6 17.14 -7.08 -2.05
C GLU A 6 16.02 -6.23 -1.50
N HIS A 7 15.40 -5.49 -2.37
CA HIS A 7 14.29 -4.64 -1.96
C HIS A 7 12.98 -5.40 -1.88
N GLY A 8 13.05 -6.68 -2.02
CA GLY A 8 11.89 -7.51 -1.78
C GLY A 8 10.68 -7.16 -2.61
N ILE A 9 10.39 -7.98 -3.57
CA ILE A 9 9.12 -7.87 -4.29
C ILE A 9 8.04 -8.32 -3.34
N ARG A 10 7.07 -7.47 -3.10
CA ARG A 10 5.99 -7.79 -2.17
C ARG A 10 4.77 -8.24 -2.95
N LYS A 11 3.98 -9.06 -2.31
CA LYS A 11 2.77 -9.59 -2.93
C LYS A 11 1.58 -9.29 -2.06
N VAL A 12 0.47 -9.01 -2.71
CA VAL A 12 -0.78 -8.74 -2.01
C VAL A 12 -1.93 -9.22 -2.88
N THR A 13 -3.03 -9.56 -2.24
CA THR A 13 -4.22 -10.00 -2.96
C THR A 13 -5.23 -8.88 -2.96
N CYS A 14 -5.71 -8.53 -4.16
CA CYS A 14 -6.73 -7.50 -4.28
C CYS A 14 -8.04 -8.01 -3.67
N PRO A 15 -8.63 -7.27 -2.74
CA PRO A 15 -9.87 -7.71 -2.10
C PRO A 15 -11.09 -7.63 -3.03
N ASN A 16 -10.96 -6.90 -4.12
CA ASN A 16 -12.08 -6.73 -5.05
C ASN A 16 -12.14 -7.83 -6.10
N CYS A 17 -11.05 -8.02 -6.81
CA CYS A 17 -11.02 -9.04 -7.87
C CYS A 17 -10.26 -10.29 -7.47
N LYS A 18 -9.67 -10.29 -6.28
CA LYS A 18 -8.90 -11.40 -5.73
C LYS A 18 -7.70 -11.80 -6.58
N ALA A 19 -7.23 -10.87 -7.37
CA ALA A 19 -6.03 -11.10 -8.17
C ALA A 19 -4.80 -10.97 -7.29
N LYS A 20 -3.83 -11.82 -7.52
CA LYS A 20 -2.57 -11.72 -6.81
C LYS A 20 -1.74 -10.65 -7.47
N LEU A 21 -1.34 -9.67 -6.70
CA LEU A 21 -0.58 -8.54 -7.20
C LEU A 21 0.84 -8.59 -6.67
N GLN A 22 1.76 -8.22 -7.53
CA GLN A 22 3.15 -8.10 -7.18
C GLN A 22 3.54 -6.64 -7.36
N TYR A 23 4.14 -6.07 -6.34
CA TYR A 23 4.48 -4.67 -6.38
C TYR A 23 5.86 -4.43 -5.76
N GLU A 24 6.45 -3.33 -6.16
CA GLU A 24 7.72 -2.89 -5.61
C GLU A 24 7.47 -1.63 -4.79
N GLN A 25 8.49 -1.21 -4.06
CA GLN A 25 8.36 -0.02 -3.26
C GLN A 25 8.04 1.21 -4.10
N GLU A 26 8.52 1.23 -5.34
CA GLU A 26 8.25 2.34 -6.24
C GLU A 26 6.79 2.42 -6.66
N ASP A 27 6.09 1.30 -6.58
CA ASP A 27 4.67 1.26 -6.95
C ASP A 27 3.78 1.72 -5.82
N ILE A 28 4.33 1.83 -4.62
CA ILE A 28 3.55 2.22 -3.46
C ILE A 28 3.30 3.71 -3.48
N GLN A 29 2.04 4.07 -3.37
CA GLN A 29 1.63 5.46 -3.29
C GLN A 29 1.18 5.76 -1.88
N GLU A 30 1.37 7.00 -1.48
CA GLU A 30 0.98 7.42 -0.15
C GLU A 30 -0.02 8.56 -0.24
N LYS A 31 -0.93 8.58 0.70
CA LYS A 31 -1.95 9.60 0.72
C LYS A 31 -2.18 10.04 2.15
N ILE A 32 -2.37 11.34 2.32
CA ILE A 32 -2.60 11.91 3.63
C ILE A 32 -4.07 12.23 3.77
N ILE A 33 -4.66 11.77 4.87
CA ILE A 33 -6.04 12.07 5.19
C ILE A 33 -6.03 13.17 6.24
N PRO A 34 -6.48 14.37 5.89
CA PRO A 34 -6.53 15.46 6.86
C PRO A 34 -7.57 15.16 7.93
N ALA A 35 -7.19 15.37 9.17
CA ALA A 35 -8.09 15.18 10.30
C ALA A 35 -8.62 16.52 10.76
N ILE A 36 -9.90 16.56 11.07
CA ILE A 36 -10.51 17.77 11.57
C ILE A 36 -10.05 18.02 12.99
N LEU A 37 -10.02 16.94 13.76
CA LEU A 37 -9.55 16.99 15.13
C LEU A 37 -8.45 15.96 15.30
N GLY A 38 -7.26 16.42 15.59
CA GLY A 38 -6.14 15.55 15.82
C GLY A 38 -5.12 15.66 14.71
N GLU A 39 -4.32 14.61 14.59
CA GLU A 39 -3.24 14.59 13.61
C GLU A 39 -3.68 13.93 12.31
N ASP A 40 -3.08 14.38 11.23
CA ASP A 40 -3.36 13.79 9.93
C ASP A 40 -2.89 12.34 9.91
N GLU A 41 -3.60 11.52 9.17
CA GLU A 41 -3.23 10.12 9.01
C GLU A 41 -2.67 9.89 7.62
N LYS A 42 -1.76 8.94 7.53
CA LYS A 42 -1.10 8.62 6.28
C LYS A 42 -1.22 7.13 6.04
N TYR A 43 -1.54 6.78 4.82
CA TYR A 43 -1.63 5.37 4.47
C TYR A 43 -0.97 5.12 3.12
N SER A 44 -0.52 3.89 2.94
CA SER A 44 0.10 3.45 1.71
C SER A 44 -0.86 2.55 0.94
N PHE A 45 -0.85 2.68 -0.36
CA PHE A 45 -1.73 1.88 -1.18
C PHE A 45 -1.14 1.69 -2.57
N ILE A 46 -1.68 0.74 -3.28
CA ILE A 46 -1.33 0.51 -4.68
C ILE A 46 -2.63 0.39 -5.47
N ILE A 47 -2.52 0.60 -6.77
CA ILE A 47 -3.68 0.48 -7.65
C ILE A 47 -3.63 -0.87 -8.33
N CYS A 48 -4.70 -1.62 -8.21
CA CYS A 48 -4.81 -2.91 -8.89
C CYS A 48 -4.92 -2.69 -10.39
N PRO A 49 -4.01 -3.25 -11.19
CA PRO A 49 -4.06 -3.05 -12.63
C PRO A 49 -5.19 -3.83 -13.30
N ASP A 50 -5.79 -4.75 -12.58
CA ASP A 50 -6.84 -5.59 -13.15
C ASP A 50 -8.21 -4.94 -13.02
N CYS A 51 -8.54 -4.44 -11.85
CA CYS A 51 -9.84 -3.82 -11.62
C CYS A 51 -9.76 -2.33 -11.31
N GLY A 52 -8.56 -1.79 -11.14
CA GLY A 52 -8.39 -0.37 -10.85
C GLY A 52 -8.73 0.02 -9.43
N ASN A 53 -8.90 -0.94 -8.56
CA ASN A 53 -9.27 -0.67 -7.19
C ASN A 53 -8.04 -0.34 -6.34
N GLU A 54 -8.23 0.48 -5.31
CA GLU A 54 -7.13 0.79 -4.41
C GLU A 54 -6.95 -0.32 -3.39
N VAL A 55 -5.72 -0.79 -3.27
CA VAL A 55 -5.37 -1.83 -2.30
C VAL A 55 -4.58 -1.19 -1.18
N ILE A 56 -5.18 -1.09 -0.02
CA ILE A 56 -4.54 -0.47 1.13
C ILE A 56 -3.50 -1.43 1.72
N LEU A 57 -2.28 -0.96 1.79
CA LEU A 57 -1.18 -1.77 2.29
C LEU A 57 -0.96 -1.55 3.78
N THR A 58 -1.11 -0.30 4.20
CA THR A 58 -0.90 0.05 5.60
C THR A 58 -2.24 0.35 6.25
N PRO A 59 -2.67 -0.47 7.21
CA PRO A 59 -3.94 -0.22 7.87
C PRO A 59 -3.89 1.06 8.68
N ILE A 60 -4.99 1.76 8.68
CA ILE A 60 -5.12 2.98 9.46
C ILE A 60 -5.32 2.59 10.92
N LYS A 61 -4.47 3.10 11.77
CA LYS A 61 -4.58 2.81 13.18
C LYS A 61 -5.49 3.80 13.87
N ARG A 62 -6.15 3.31 14.86
CA ARG A 62 -7.05 4.13 15.66
C ARG A 62 -6.60 4.18 17.09
#